data_46343e3c2dccc46e82878d0c2e0becc6
#
_entry.id   46343e3c2dccc46e82878d0c2e0becc6
#
_cell.length_a   1.000
_cell.length_b   1.000
_cell.length_c   1.000
_cell.angle_alpha   90.00
_cell.angle_beta   90.00
_cell.angle_gamma   90.00
#
_symmetry.space_group_name_H-M   'P 1'
#
loop_
_entity.id
_entity.type
_entity.pdbx_description
1 polymer ?
#
loop_
_entity_poly.entity_id
_entity_poly.type
_entity_poly.pdbx_seq_one_letter_code
_entity_poly.pdbx_strand_id
1 'polypeptide(L)'
;SIIPWEDAIPSGPKVGIVEINAPITSSKKAVEDLNYFNRKSNIVAIVVRLETPGGGVAASQEIYEKVRKISQTSHKPIIASMGGVAASGGYYIALGADTIMANPGTATGSIGVIMSYPIVGDLIDKMGIQYTTIKSGILKDSGSPFKDITKEERAYFQGLIDDLHNQF
;
A
#
# COMPACT_ATOMS: atom_id res chain seq x y z
N SER A 1 10.20 8.99 -46.48
CA SER A 1 9.91 9.54 -45.15
C SER A 1 9.60 8.38 -44.23
N ILE A 2 10.49 8.09 -43.30
CA ILE A 2 10.23 7.13 -42.25
C ILE A 2 9.42 7.90 -41.22
N ILE A 3 8.14 7.54 -41.04
CA ILE A 3 7.34 8.07 -39.93
C ILE A 3 8.00 7.51 -38.65
N PRO A 4 8.44 8.37 -37.72
CA PRO A 4 8.97 7.88 -36.46
C PRO A 4 7.89 7.02 -35.77
N TRP A 5 8.25 5.85 -35.26
CA TRP A 5 7.34 4.93 -34.58
C TRP A 5 6.60 5.59 -33.39
N GLU A 6 7.17 6.66 -32.84
CA GLU A 6 6.59 7.48 -31.76
C GLU A 6 5.33 8.23 -32.17
N ASP A 7 5.13 8.51 -33.47
CA ASP A 7 3.94 9.22 -33.99
C ASP A 7 2.79 8.28 -34.37
N ALA A 8 2.99 6.98 -34.33
CA ALA A 8 1.97 5.97 -34.62
C ALA A 8 1.19 5.54 -33.37
N ILE A 9 0.74 6.51 -32.55
CA ILE A 9 -0.19 6.19 -31.44
C ILE A 9 -1.56 5.91 -32.06
N PRO A 10 -2.05 4.64 -32.05
CA PRO A 10 -3.34 4.33 -32.66
C PRO A 10 -4.45 5.22 -32.09
N SER A 11 -5.25 5.83 -32.96
CA SER A 11 -6.40 6.62 -32.58
C SER A 11 -7.59 5.73 -32.19
N GLY A 12 -7.41 4.80 -31.26
CA GLY A 12 -8.42 3.83 -30.85
C GLY A 12 -8.61 3.77 -29.34
N PRO A 13 -9.46 2.87 -28.86
CA PRO A 13 -9.62 2.60 -27.44
C PRO A 13 -8.30 2.14 -26.82
N LYS A 14 -7.99 2.66 -25.64
CA LYS A 14 -6.74 2.42 -24.90
C LYS A 14 -7.02 1.78 -23.55
N VAL A 15 -6.03 1.11 -23.00
CA VAL A 15 -6.03 0.61 -21.62
C VAL A 15 -5.13 1.51 -20.78
N GLY A 16 -5.64 1.96 -19.63
CA GLY A 16 -4.83 2.68 -18.64
C GLY A 16 -4.07 1.67 -17.77
N ILE A 17 -2.77 1.89 -17.58
CA ILE A 17 -1.97 1.05 -16.68
C ILE A 17 -1.50 1.89 -15.51
N VAL A 18 -1.91 1.48 -14.30
CA VAL A 18 -1.43 2.05 -13.03
C VAL A 18 -0.40 1.09 -12.44
N GLU A 19 0.83 1.54 -12.29
CA GLU A 19 1.91 0.71 -11.79
C GLU A 19 2.21 0.98 -10.31
N ILE A 20 2.27 -0.11 -9.52
CA ILE A 20 2.72 -0.11 -8.12
C ILE A 20 3.85 -1.14 -8.03
N ASN A 21 5.08 -0.67 -8.20
CA ASN A 21 6.28 -1.50 -8.38
C ASN A 21 7.37 -1.23 -7.33
N ALA A 22 6.96 -0.85 -6.11
CA ALA A 22 7.84 -0.59 -4.96
C ALA A 22 7.04 -0.77 -3.66
N PRO A 23 7.68 -0.75 -2.47
CA PRO A 23 6.97 -0.65 -1.20
C PRO A 23 6.01 0.55 -1.20
N ILE A 24 4.78 0.33 -0.73
CA ILE A 24 3.71 1.33 -0.75
C ILE A 24 3.93 2.31 0.39
N THR A 25 4.48 3.47 0.10
CA THR A 25 4.73 4.54 1.07
C THR A 25 3.74 5.70 0.94
N SER A 26 3.04 5.80 -0.19
CA SER A 26 2.07 6.85 -0.50
C SER A 26 1.05 6.34 -1.51
N SER A 27 -0.19 6.75 -1.35
CA SER A 27 -1.30 6.48 -2.28
C SER A 27 -1.37 7.48 -3.44
N LYS A 28 -0.75 8.66 -3.28
CA LYS A 28 -0.99 9.86 -4.10
C LYS A 28 -0.93 9.57 -5.60
N LYS A 29 0.21 9.06 -6.08
CA LYS A 29 0.38 8.82 -7.52
C LYS A 29 -0.61 7.80 -8.06
N ALA A 30 -0.81 6.67 -7.39
CA ALA A 30 -1.73 5.64 -7.83
C ALA A 30 -3.18 6.16 -7.90
N VAL A 31 -3.62 6.93 -6.91
CA VAL A 31 -4.95 7.54 -6.87
C VAL A 31 -5.11 8.61 -7.97
N GLU A 32 -4.08 9.41 -8.23
CA GLU A 32 -4.07 10.38 -9.34
C GLU A 32 -4.19 9.68 -10.71
N ASP A 33 -3.40 8.63 -10.95
CA ASP A 33 -3.43 7.84 -12.20
C ASP A 33 -4.79 7.14 -12.38
N LEU A 34 -5.33 6.51 -11.34
CA LEU A 34 -6.67 5.92 -11.34
C LEU A 34 -7.75 6.94 -11.70
N ASN A 35 -7.70 8.13 -11.09
CA ASN A 35 -8.63 9.23 -11.39
C ASN A 35 -8.50 9.71 -12.83
N TYR A 36 -7.27 9.85 -13.32
CA TYR A 36 -6.99 10.28 -14.68
C TYR A 36 -7.57 9.30 -15.69
N PHE A 37 -7.23 8.01 -15.59
CA PHE A 37 -7.72 7.00 -16.53
C PHE A 37 -9.24 6.79 -16.45
N ASN A 38 -9.81 6.88 -15.26
CA ASN A 38 -11.26 6.74 -15.12
C ASN A 38 -12.03 7.85 -15.84
N ARG A 39 -11.50 9.09 -15.87
CA ARG A 39 -12.15 10.24 -16.52
C ARG A 39 -11.98 10.31 -18.05
N LYS A 40 -10.99 9.61 -18.61
CA LYS A 40 -10.69 9.68 -20.07
C LYS A 40 -11.62 8.77 -20.87
N SER A 41 -12.38 9.33 -21.80
CA SER A 41 -13.34 8.58 -22.63
C SER A 41 -12.71 7.54 -23.55
N ASN A 42 -11.49 7.78 -24.03
CA ASN A 42 -10.74 6.85 -24.87
C ASN A 42 -10.04 5.72 -24.08
N ILE A 43 -10.06 5.74 -22.76
CA ILE A 43 -9.63 4.61 -21.90
C ILE A 43 -10.85 3.71 -21.66
N VAL A 44 -10.78 2.48 -22.09
CA VAL A 44 -11.89 1.51 -22.01
C VAL A 44 -11.75 0.51 -20.86
N ALA A 45 -10.55 0.34 -20.32
CA ALA A 45 -10.25 -0.53 -19.19
C ALA A 45 -9.05 0.02 -18.40
N ILE A 46 -8.93 -0.39 -17.14
CA ILE A 46 -7.79 -0.03 -16.29
C ILE A 46 -7.13 -1.31 -15.78
N VAL A 47 -5.81 -1.38 -15.88
CA VAL A 47 -5.00 -2.44 -15.26
C VAL A 47 -4.20 -1.84 -14.12
N VAL A 48 -4.35 -2.41 -12.92
CA VAL A 48 -3.48 -2.11 -11.77
C VAL A 48 -2.38 -3.17 -11.76
N ARG A 49 -1.19 -2.80 -12.21
CA ARG A 49 -0.02 -3.66 -12.22
C ARG A 49 0.66 -3.60 -10.85
N LEU A 50 0.74 -4.75 -10.19
CA LEU A 50 1.25 -4.89 -8.82
C LEU A 50 2.56 -5.69 -8.82
N GLU A 51 3.65 -5.04 -8.41
CA GLU A 51 4.97 -5.63 -8.19
C GLU A 51 5.51 -5.08 -6.86
N THR A 52 4.88 -5.49 -5.74
CA THR A 52 5.10 -4.87 -4.44
C THR A 52 4.98 -5.86 -3.27
N PRO A 53 5.83 -5.77 -2.26
CA PRO A 53 5.69 -6.53 -1.02
C PRO A 53 4.58 -5.98 -0.10
N GLY A 54 3.90 -4.90 -0.49
CA GLY A 54 2.99 -4.16 0.35
C GLY A 54 3.63 -2.90 0.94
N GLY A 55 3.15 -2.43 2.08
CA GLY A 55 3.67 -1.22 2.72
C GLY A 55 2.72 -0.60 3.73
N GLY A 56 2.63 0.72 3.76
CA GLY A 56 1.80 1.46 4.71
C GLY A 56 0.32 1.13 4.59
N VAL A 57 -0.30 0.80 5.72
CA VAL A 57 -1.71 0.37 5.79
C VAL A 57 -2.63 1.43 5.18
N ALA A 58 -2.56 2.67 5.66
CA ALA A 58 -3.43 3.76 5.19
C ALA A 58 -3.29 4.00 3.68
N ALA A 59 -2.05 4.02 3.16
CA ALA A 59 -1.81 4.20 1.73
C ALA A 59 -2.41 3.06 0.90
N SER A 60 -2.30 1.83 1.38
CA SER A 60 -2.90 0.65 0.73
C SER A 60 -4.43 0.70 0.74
N GLN A 61 -5.03 1.12 1.87
CA GLN A 61 -6.47 1.30 2.01
C GLN A 61 -7.01 2.38 1.05
N GLU A 62 -6.36 3.53 0.97
CA GLU A 62 -6.77 4.61 0.06
C GLU A 62 -6.76 4.16 -1.40
N ILE A 63 -5.75 3.39 -1.81
CA ILE A 63 -5.67 2.84 -3.17
C ILE A 63 -6.76 1.78 -3.38
N TYR A 64 -6.93 0.85 -2.44
CA TYR A 64 -7.99 -0.16 -2.47
C TYR A 64 -9.38 0.47 -2.63
N GLU A 65 -9.71 1.43 -1.77
CA GLU A 65 -11.01 2.11 -1.84
C GLU A 65 -11.22 2.82 -3.19
N LYS A 66 -10.14 3.37 -3.76
CA LYS A 66 -10.21 3.97 -5.09
C LYS A 66 -10.44 2.95 -6.19
N VAL A 67 -9.73 1.83 -6.17
CA VAL A 67 -9.92 0.71 -7.10
C VAL A 67 -11.34 0.17 -6.99
N ARG A 68 -11.79 -0.15 -5.78
CA ARG A 68 -13.14 -0.64 -5.48
C ARG A 68 -14.24 0.33 -5.94
N LYS A 69 -14.06 1.61 -5.68
CA LYS A 69 -15.02 2.63 -6.14
C LYS A 69 -15.14 2.65 -7.67
N ILE A 70 -14.02 2.54 -8.40
CA ILE A 70 -14.06 2.49 -9.87
C ILE A 70 -14.75 1.22 -10.33
N SER A 71 -14.41 0.05 -9.77
CA SER A 71 -15.06 -1.22 -10.06
C SER A 71 -16.59 -1.15 -9.90
N GLN A 72 -17.06 -0.52 -8.83
CA GLN A 72 -18.49 -0.47 -8.50
C GLN A 72 -19.28 0.60 -9.27
N THR A 73 -18.63 1.68 -9.70
CA THR A 73 -19.35 2.86 -10.25
C THR A 73 -19.00 3.22 -11.68
N SER A 74 -17.97 2.61 -12.25
CA SER A 74 -17.54 2.87 -13.64
C SER A 74 -18.00 1.75 -14.57
N HIS A 75 -18.18 2.07 -15.85
CA HIS A 75 -18.40 1.07 -16.90
C HIS A 75 -17.07 0.44 -17.40
N LYS A 76 -15.93 0.90 -16.86
CA LYS A 76 -14.61 0.41 -17.26
C LYS A 76 -14.20 -0.73 -16.35
N PRO A 77 -13.94 -1.93 -16.88
CA PRO A 77 -13.38 -3.00 -16.07
C PRO A 77 -12.01 -2.59 -15.51
N ILE A 78 -11.78 -2.94 -14.25
CA ILE A 78 -10.51 -2.73 -13.58
C ILE A 78 -9.93 -4.09 -13.17
N ILE A 79 -8.72 -4.38 -13.63
CA ILE A 79 -8.06 -5.67 -13.46
C ILE A 79 -6.79 -5.48 -12.63
N ALA A 80 -6.63 -6.26 -11.57
CA ALA A 80 -5.36 -6.36 -10.86
C ALA A 80 -4.47 -7.41 -11.55
N SER A 81 -3.30 -6.99 -12.03
CA SER A 81 -2.29 -7.86 -12.65
C SER A 81 -1.10 -7.98 -11.71
N MET A 82 -0.94 -9.15 -11.07
CA MET A 82 0.14 -9.43 -10.15
C MET A 82 1.40 -9.89 -10.89
N GLY A 83 2.54 -9.32 -10.52
CA GLY A 83 3.87 -9.69 -11.02
C GLY A 83 4.50 -10.82 -10.24
N GLY A 84 5.79 -10.73 -9.98
CA GLY A 84 6.53 -11.70 -9.16
C GLY A 84 6.11 -11.66 -7.70
N VAL A 85 5.81 -10.45 -7.18
CA VAL A 85 5.34 -10.23 -5.80
C VAL A 85 4.17 -9.25 -5.81
N ALA A 86 3.06 -9.64 -5.19
CA ALA A 86 1.92 -8.76 -4.90
C ALA A 86 1.31 -9.17 -3.55
N ALA A 87 1.99 -8.78 -2.46
CA ALA A 87 1.70 -9.29 -1.13
C ALA A 87 1.24 -8.18 -0.17
N SER A 88 0.61 -8.56 0.95
CA SER A 88 0.14 -7.64 1.99
C SER A 88 -0.67 -6.50 1.39
N GLY A 89 -0.30 -5.24 1.58
CA GLY A 89 -0.98 -4.08 0.97
C GLY A 89 -1.18 -4.18 -0.54
N GLY A 90 -0.28 -4.88 -1.28
CA GLY A 90 -0.47 -5.16 -2.70
C GLY A 90 -1.63 -6.12 -2.97
N TYR A 91 -1.75 -7.18 -2.18
CA TYR A 91 -2.90 -8.08 -2.24
C TYR A 91 -4.19 -7.37 -1.83
N TYR A 92 -4.13 -6.55 -0.76
CA TYR A 92 -5.26 -5.75 -0.32
C TYR A 92 -5.82 -4.85 -1.44
N ILE A 93 -4.94 -4.15 -2.17
CA ILE A 93 -5.33 -3.34 -3.32
C ILE A 93 -6.00 -4.18 -4.41
N ALA A 94 -5.46 -5.37 -4.69
CA ALA A 94 -5.99 -6.26 -5.72
C ALA A 94 -7.44 -6.70 -5.44
N LEU A 95 -7.82 -6.88 -4.17
CA LEU A 95 -9.18 -7.24 -3.75
C LEU A 95 -10.25 -6.20 -4.14
N GLY A 96 -9.85 -4.98 -4.44
CA GLY A 96 -10.75 -3.94 -4.94
C GLY A 96 -11.10 -4.03 -6.42
N ALA A 97 -10.40 -4.86 -7.21
CA ALA A 97 -10.57 -4.98 -8.65
C ALA A 97 -11.69 -5.97 -9.03
N ASP A 98 -12.20 -5.88 -10.26
CA ASP A 98 -13.20 -6.82 -10.80
C ASP A 98 -12.60 -8.22 -11.02
N THR A 99 -11.33 -8.28 -11.35
CA THR A 99 -10.61 -9.53 -11.64
C THR A 99 -9.18 -9.43 -11.15
N ILE A 100 -8.68 -10.51 -10.56
CA ILE A 100 -7.29 -10.66 -10.17
C ILE A 100 -6.62 -11.69 -11.08
N MET A 101 -5.50 -11.31 -11.68
CA MET A 101 -4.67 -12.19 -12.50
C MET A 101 -3.29 -12.34 -11.86
N ALA A 102 -2.86 -13.58 -11.67
CA ALA A 102 -1.56 -13.92 -11.11
C ALA A 102 -0.93 -15.07 -11.89
N ASN A 103 0.40 -15.14 -11.92
CA ASN A 103 1.11 -16.29 -12.43
C ASN A 103 1.20 -17.38 -11.35
N PRO A 104 1.37 -18.66 -11.72
CA PRO A 104 1.56 -19.73 -10.73
C PRO A 104 2.71 -19.51 -9.77
N GLY A 105 3.74 -18.76 -10.19
CA GLY A 105 4.90 -18.40 -9.36
C GLY A 105 4.79 -17.06 -8.63
N THR A 106 3.65 -16.37 -8.68
CA THR A 106 3.46 -15.11 -7.97
C THR A 106 3.44 -15.32 -6.46
N ALA A 107 4.32 -14.65 -5.74
CA ALA A 107 4.25 -14.57 -4.29
C ALA A 107 3.18 -13.54 -3.88
N THR A 108 2.13 -14.01 -3.18
CA THR A 108 0.98 -13.18 -2.82
C THR A 108 0.43 -13.55 -1.43
N GLY A 109 -0.72 -13.01 -1.05
CA GLY A 109 -1.27 -13.18 0.29
C GLY A 109 -0.54 -12.28 1.29
N SER A 110 0.13 -12.86 2.28
CA SER A 110 0.73 -12.11 3.41
C SER A 110 -0.30 -11.20 4.09
N ILE A 111 -1.48 -11.79 4.39
CA ILE A 111 -2.60 -11.11 5.03
C ILE A 111 -2.27 -10.92 6.49
N GLY A 112 -1.91 -9.69 6.86
CA GLY A 112 -1.54 -9.37 8.23
C GLY A 112 -0.96 -7.97 8.37
N VAL A 113 -0.86 -7.54 9.63
CA VAL A 113 -0.31 -6.23 10.03
C VAL A 113 0.81 -6.45 11.02
N ILE A 114 1.92 -5.77 10.82
CA ILE A 114 3.06 -5.80 11.74
C ILE A 114 3.46 -4.38 12.12
N MET A 115 3.95 -4.22 13.35
CA MET A 115 4.65 -3.04 13.80
C MET A 115 5.98 -3.49 14.41
N SER A 116 7.09 -2.90 13.96
CA SER A 116 8.43 -3.21 14.47
C SER A 116 9.23 -1.94 14.64
N TYR A 117 9.93 -1.82 15.77
CA TYR A 117 10.87 -0.74 16.03
C TYR A 117 12.01 -1.27 16.91
N PRO A 118 13.24 -0.76 16.76
CA PRO A 118 14.36 -1.16 17.61
C PRO A 118 14.20 -0.59 19.01
N ILE A 119 14.74 -1.29 20.02
CA ILE A 119 14.96 -0.76 21.37
C ILE A 119 16.47 -0.60 21.54
N VAL A 120 16.92 0.61 21.77
CA VAL A 120 18.35 0.98 21.85
C VAL A 120 18.72 1.64 23.19
N GLY A 121 17.83 1.60 24.19
CA GLY A 121 18.03 2.22 25.50
C GLY A 121 19.36 1.79 26.15
N ASP A 122 19.58 0.48 26.31
CA ASP A 122 20.80 -0.06 26.89
C ASP A 122 22.08 0.35 26.13
N LEU A 123 21.99 0.51 24.81
CA LEU A 123 23.14 0.96 24.02
C LEU A 123 23.48 2.41 24.32
N ILE A 124 22.46 3.26 24.42
CA ILE A 124 22.64 4.69 24.74
C ILE A 124 23.19 4.87 26.14
N ASP A 125 22.73 4.11 27.10
CA ASP A 125 23.24 4.11 28.47
C ASP A 125 24.73 3.72 28.51
N LYS A 126 25.15 2.69 27.77
CA LYS A 126 26.56 2.31 27.63
C LYS A 126 27.43 3.41 27.00
N MET A 127 26.85 4.26 26.18
CA MET A 127 27.54 5.42 25.61
C MET A 127 27.58 6.65 26.55
N GLY A 128 26.99 6.55 27.75
CA GLY A 128 26.93 7.65 28.74
C GLY A 128 25.91 8.74 28.34
N ILE A 129 24.99 8.44 27.45
CA ILE A 129 23.94 9.37 27.05
C ILE A 129 22.69 9.14 27.90
N GLN A 130 22.21 10.20 28.55
CA GLN A 130 20.96 10.16 29.30
C GLN A 130 19.81 10.67 28.44
N TYR A 131 18.71 9.90 28.39
CA TYR A 131 17.48 10.27 27.69
C TYR A 131 16.35 10.47 28.70
N THR A 132 15.78 11.66 28.73
CA THR A 132 14.67 12.01 29.64
C THR A 132 13.44 12.41 28.85
N THR A 133 12.31 11.75 29.10
CA THR A 133 11.01 12.11 28.50
C THR A 133 10.09 12.73 29.54
N ILE A 134 9.59 13.93 29.29
CA ILE A 134 8.51 14.56 30.03
C ILE A 134 7.25 14.48 29.15
N LYS A 135 6.18 13.86 29.65
CA LYS A 135 5.00 13.53 28.87
C LYS A 135 3.70 13.88 29.57
N SER A 136 2.68 14.25 28.80
CA SER A 136 1.35 14.61 29.31
C SER A 136 0.44 13.41 29.61
N GLY A 137 0.83 12.20 29.23
CA GLY A 137 0.04 10.98 29.43
C GLY A 137 0.86 9.71 29.27
N ILE A 138 0.38 8.61 29.84
CA ILE A 138 1.11 7.33 29.93
C ILE A 138 1.54 6.80 28.57
N LEU A 139 0.67 6.89 27.55
CA LEU A 139 0.90 6.34 26.22
C LEU A 139 1.53 7.32 25.23
N LYS A 140 1.88 8.57 25.66
CA LYS A 140 2.36 9.59 24.72
C LYS A 140 3.72 9.29 24.11
N ASP A 141 4.55 8.52 24.77
CA ASP A 141 5.86 8.04 24.33
C ASP A 141 5.87 6.57 23.92
N SER A 142 4.70 5.99 23.62
CA SER A 142 4.59 4.61 23.14
C SER A 142 5.37 4.44 21.85
N GLY A 143 6.15 3.36 21.77
CA GLY A 143 7.03 3.10 20.62
C GLY A 143 8.35 3.89 20.66
N SER A 144 8.69 4.52 21.81
CA SER A 144 10.02 5.10 22.00
C SER A 144 11.10 4.02 21.90
N PRO A 145 12.15 4.24 21.09
CA PRO A 145 13.26 3.29 20.99
C PRO A 145 14.20 3.31 22.19
N PHE A 146 13.98 4.21 23.15
CA PHE A 146 14.89 4.44 24.28
C PHE A 146 14.43 3.81 25.59
N LYS A 147 13.39 3.01 25.57
CA LYS A 147 12.86 2.28 26.72
C LYS A 147 12.22 0.98 26.31
N ASP A 148 12.09 0.05 27.24
CA ASP A 148 11.30 -1.16 27.06
C ASP A 148 9.81 -0.83 26.93
N ILE A 149 9.12 -1.67 26.17
CA ILE A 149 7.67 -1.57 25.99
C ILE A 149 6.96 -2.01 27.29
N THR A 150 6.04 -1.20 27.79
CA THR A 150 5.19 -1.57 28.93
C THR A 150 4.07 -2.52 28.53
N LYS A 151 3.39 -3.12 29.51
CA LYS A 151 2.22 -3.97 29.26
C LYS A 151 1.07 -3.19 28.65
N GLU A 152 0.87 -1.96 29.07
CA GLU A 152 -0.16 -1.04 28.60
C GLU A 152 0.11 -0.64 27.15
N GLU A 153 1.34 -0.30 26.81
CA GLU A 153 1.74 0.04 25.45
C GLU A 153 1.60 -1.16 24.51
N ARG A 154 2.00 -2.35 24.95
CA ARG A 154 1.83 -3.58 24.20
C ARG A 154 0.34 -3.86 23.91
N ALA A 155 -0.52 -3.73 24.93
CA ALA A 155 -1.96 -3.93 24.77
C ALA A 155 -2.55 -2.90 23.80
N TYR A 156 -2.14 -1.64 23.88
CA TYR A 156 -2.56 -0.57 22.97
C TYR A 156 -2.17 -0.88 21.52
N PHE A 157 -0.91 -1.23 21.27
CA PHE A 157 -0.46 -1.55 19.90
C PHE A 157 -1.08 -2.84 19.37
N GLN A 158 -1.28 -3.85 20.23
CA GLN A 158 -1.92 -5.09 19.81
C GLN A 158 -3.38 -4.83 19.37
N GLY A 159 -4.13 -4.04 20.13
CA GLY A 159 -5.49 -3.65 19.76
C GLY A 159 -5.53 -2.92 18.42
N LEU A 160 -4.60 -1.99 18.16
CA LEU A 160 -4.50 -1.31 16.88
C LEU A 160 -4.21 -2.28 15.72
N ILE A 161 -3.29 -3.22 15.92
CA ILE A 161 -2.93 -4.23 14.92
C ILE A 161 -4.12 -5.15 14.63
N ASP A 162 -4.82 -5.59 15.68
CA ASP A 162 -5.99 -6.46 15.55
C ASP A 162 -7.13 -5.77 14.79
N ASP A 163 -7.39 -4.50 15.08
CA ASP A 163 -8.38 -3.69 14.37
C ASP A 163 -8.03 -3.55 12.87
N LEU A 164 -6.78 -3.25 12.56
CA LEU A 164 -6.31 -3.11 11.19
C LEU A 164 -6.33 -4.45 10.44
N HIS A 165 -6.00 -5.56 11.13
CA HIS A 165 -6.08 -6.90 10.55
C HIS A 165 -7.52 -7.30 10.25
N ASN A 166 -8.45 -7.00 11.14
CA ASN A 166 -9.87 -7.28 10.93
C ASN A 166 -10.50 -6.50 9.76
N GLN A 167 -9.91 -5.35 9.42
CA GLN A 167 -10.32 -4.58 8.24
C GLN A 167 -9.80 -5.17 6.93
N PHE A 168 -8.70 -5.88 6.98
CA PHE A 168 -8.08 -6.55 5.83
C PHE A 168 -8.91 -7.76 5.43
#